data_87156f47d121af190d5d2f89e65bfe79
#
_entry.id   87156f47d121af190d5d2f89e65bfe79
#
_cell.length_a   1.000
_cell.length_b   1.000
_cell.length_c   1.000
_cell.angle_alpha   90.00
_cell.angle_beta   90.00
_cell.angle_gamma   90.00
#
_symmetry.space_group_name_H-M   'P 1'
#
loop_
_entity.id
_entity.type
_entity.pdbx_description
1 polymer ?
#
loop_
_entity_poly.entity_id
_entity_poly.type
_entity_poly.pdbx_seq_one_letter_code
_entity_poly.pdbx_strand_id
1 'polypeptide(L)'
;MPWHPVSFFLCFFVFVPQRLYLYTHKILYTMKYYFYSLIVIALLLTASVSIHASKKLKGEASCRTTNTETILHVWCWSFNTIRENMKSIADAGFTMVQTSPANHCFIGDGGGKQIMGNGKWYYHYQPLDWTIGNYQMGTRDEFIAMCAEAKKYGVRVIVDVLPNHTAFDTSAVAQGLRDAVGGIDNLYHANGLVEIKDYNDRLQCTTSGVGGLPDVNTENPDFQYYYMQYVADLIRCGAGGFRYDTAKHIGLPSDPLDPKSKKNDFWPVAMGMKSVKGFRLENRDQLFIYGEVLQDRNVKEKEYSKYMGLTASNYGHEIRQIISKRKATSAEVADWQHSVSATKLTTWVESHDTYCNANESATLTDTQIRLGWVIITARQNGTPLFFSRPDGSTRENFWGNNLIGPKGNDEFRNPEVVAVNKFRKEMDGEKEYIGTAADGSVVAIGRGDKGMAIVNLSQQEVALSIATKMADGTYTDAVHGTVFTAADGILTATLAPETSYVIK
;
A
#
# COMPACT_ATOMS: atom_id res chain seq x y z
N MET A 1 47.29 -59.98 24.93
CA MET A 1 47.94 -61.12 24.19
C MET A 1 47.09 -61.47 23.01
N PRO A 2 47.75 -61.84 21.98
CA PRO A 2 48.18 -61.03 20.81
C PRO A 2 47.56 -61.64 19.53
N TRP A 3 47.69 -60.94 18.41
CA TRP A 3 48.41 -61.39 17.23
C TRP A 3 48.12 -60.44 16.02
N HIS A 4 49.20 -59.83 15.50
CA HIS A 4 49.30 -59.30 14.15
C HIS A 4 49.50 -60.41 13.13
N PRO A 5 49.19 -60.17 11.85
CA PRO A 5 50.22 -60.32 10.82
C PRO A 5 50.26 -59.17 9.78
N VAL A 6 51.40 -58.63 9.65
CA VAL A 6 52.38 -58.41 8.57
C VAL A 6 51.86 -58.30 7.14
N SER A 7 52.17 -57.14 6.63
CA SER A 7 52.06 -56.66 5.26
C SER A 7 52.94 -57.38 4.26
N PHE A 8 52.47 -57.52 3.02
CA PHE A 8 53.33 -57.64 1.84
C PHE A 8 52.99 -56.55 0.84
N PHE A 9 53.93 -55.63 0.67
CA PHE A 9 53.96 -54.68 -0.45
C PHE A 9 54.58 -55.33 -1.67
N LEU A 10 53.81 -55.43 -2.75
CA LEU A 10 54.35 -55.70 -4.08
C LEU A 10 54.40 -54.38 -4.85
N CYS A 11 55.62 -53.84 -5.05
CA CYS A 11 55.87 -52.76 -5.97
C CYS A 11 55.85 -53.27 -7.42
N PHE A 12 54.81 -52.85 -8.17
CA PHE A 12 54.91 -52.93 -9.64
C PHE A 12 55.40 -51.60 -10.16
N PHE A 13 56.65 -51.57 -10.66
CA PHE A 13 57.15 -50.47 -11.49
C PHE A 13 56.53 -50.65 -12.88
N VAL A 14 55.62 -49.79 -13.26
CA VAL A 14 55.16 -49.64 -14.66
C VAL A 14 56.03 -48.55 -15.32
N PHE A 15 56.86 -48.94 -16.22
CA PHE A 15 57.61 -48.05 -17.11
C PHE A 15 56.58 -47.41 -18.08
N VAL A 16 56.30 -46.14 -17.91
CA VAL A 16 55.57 -45.36 -18.91
C VAL A 16 56.55 -44.66 -19.81
N PRO A 17 56.51 -44.84 -21.16
CA PRO A 17 57.42 -44.18 -22.06
C PRO A 17 57.29 -42.65 -21.98
N GLN A 18 58.46 -41.99 -21.88
CA GLN A 18 58.56 -40.52 -21.72
C GLN A 18 57.81 -39.70 -22.80
N ARG A 19 57.49 -40.25 -23.95
CA ARG A 19 56.70 -39.65 -25.01
C ARG A 19 55.14 -39.54 -24.62
N LEU A 20 54.64 -40.43 -23.81
CA LEU A 20 53.25 -40.42 -23.40
C LEU A 20 53.00 -39.33 -22.33
N TYR A 21 53.99 -39.09 -21.47
CA TYR A 21 53.96 -38.07 -20.43
C TYR A 21 53.91 -36.65 -21.00
N LEU A 22 54.66 -36.39 -22.07
CA LEU A 22 54.62 -35.08 -22.73
C LEU A 22 53.32 -34.82 -23.51
N TYR A 23 52.68 -35.88 -24.02
CA TYR A 23 51.41 -35.76 -24.75
C TYR A 23 50.26 -35.51 -23.82
N THR A 24 50.19 -36.18 -22.68
CA THR A 24 49.14 -35.98 -21.64
C THR A 24 49.28 -34.62 -20.99
N HIS A 25 50.49 -34.12 -20.72
CA HIS A 25 50.71 -32.78 -20.18
C HIS A 25 50.27 -31.69 -21.16
N LYS A 26 50.49 -31.87 -22.46
CA LYS A 26 50.10 -30.91 -23.51
C LYS A 26 48.56 -30.88 -23.65
N ILE A 27 47.89 -32.02 -23.59
CA ILE A 27 46.44 -32.11 -23.64
C ILE A 27 45.82 -31.50 -22.38
N LEU A 28 46.33 -31.76 -21.19
CA LEU A 28 45.85 -31.17 -19.94
C LEU A 28 46.05 -29.63 -19.91
N TYR A 29 47.16 -29.12 -20.46
CA TYR A 29 47.42 -27.69 -20.56
C TYR A 29 46.46 -27.02 -21.55
N THR A 30 46.18 -27.63 -22.68
CA THR A 30 45.24 -27.14 -23.70
C THR A 30 43.80 -27.18 -23.15
N MET A 31 43.41 -28.25 -22.47
CA MET A 31 42.08 -28.33 -21.82
C MET A 31 41.90 -27.27 -20.72
N LYS A 32 42.94 -27.00 -19.93
CA LYS A 32 42.93 -25.92 -18.93
C LYS A 32 42.75 -24.54 -19.57
N TYR A 33 43.43 -24.27 -20.70
CA TYR A 33 43.27 -23.01 -21.43
C TYR A 33 41.84 -22.84 -22.01
N TYR A 34 41.28 -23.90 -22.58
CA TYR A 34 39.89 -23.88 -23.08
C TYR A 34 38.88 -23.70 -21.93
N PHE A 35 39.12 -24.32 -20.78
CA PHE A 35 38.25 -24.20 -19.62
C PHE A 35 38.27 -22.76 -19.03
N TYR A 36 39.48 -22.16 -18.91
CA TYR A 36 39.59 -20.75 -18.49
C TYR A 36 39.01 -19.80 -19.54
N SER A 37 39.17 -20.05 -20.81
CA SER A 37 38.58 -19.24 -21.89
C SER A 37 37.03 -19.31 -21.86
N LEU A 38 36.45 -20.48 -21.59
CA LEU A 38 35.01 -20.65 -21.43
C LEU A 38 34.45 -19.95 -20.18
N ILE A 39 35.20 -19.99 -19.08
CA ILE A 39 34.81 -19.26 -17.85
C ILE A 39 34.88 -17.75 -18.09
N VAL A 40 35.93 -17.25 -18.76
CA VAL A 40 36.01 -15.81 -19.08
C VAL A 40 34.94 -15.38 -20.06
N ILE A 41 34.58 -16.18 -21.06
CA ILE A 41 33.49 -15.91 -21.98
C ILE A 41 32.14 -15.95 -21.25
N ALA A 42 31.93 -16.90 -20.33
CA ALA A 42 30.72 -16.96 -19.50
C ALA A 42 30.61 -15.75 -18.55
N LEU A 43 31.73 -15.31 -17.95
CA LEU A 43 31.78 -14.10 -17.12
C LEU A 43 31.55 -12.82 -17.94
N LEU A 44 32.06 -12.74 -19.15
CA LEU A 44 31.82 -11.62 -20.06
C LEU A 44 30.39 -11.60 -20.59
N LEU A 45 29.78 -12.75 -20.84
CA LEU A 45 28.37 -12.86 -21.22
C LEU A 45 27.45 -12.49 -20.06
N THR A 46 27.73 -12.92 -18.83
CA THR A 46 26.97 -12.53 -17.65
C THR A 46 27.12 -11.04 -17.32
N ALA A 47 28.35 -10.49 -17.49
CA ALA A 47 28.59 -9.05 -17.34
C ALA A 47 27.84 -8.24 -18.43
N SER A 48 27.85 -8.74 -19.69
CA SER A 48 27.15 -8.09 -20.81
C SER A 48 25.64 -8.13 -20.63
N VAL A 49 25.07 -9.23 -20.12
CA VAL A 49 23.65 -9.36 -19.79
C VAL A 49 23.29 -8.45 -18.61
N SER A 50 24.16 -8.35 -17.60
CA SER A 50 23.96 -7.44 -16.46
C SER A 50 24.05 -5.97 -16.88
N ILE A 51 24.96 -5.61 -17.80
CA ILE A 51 25.09 -4.24 -18.33
C ILE A 51 23.92 -3.90 -19.27
N HIS A 52 23.40 -4.84 -20.08
CA HIS A 52 22.23 -4.63 -20.91
C HIS A 52 20.93 -4.55 -20.07
N ALA A 53 20.79 -5.40 -19.05
CA ALA A 53 19.70 -5.31 -18.08
C ALA A 53 19.75 -3.99 -17.29
N SER A 54 20.95 -3.57 -16.87
CA SER A 54 21.16 -2.29 -16.17
C SER A 54 20.92 -1.07 -17.08
N LYS A 55 21.26 -1.14 -18.38
CA LYS A 55 20.94 -0.06 -19.35
C LYS A 55 19.46 -0.02 -19.70
N LYS A 56 18.76 -1.17 -19.81
CA LYS A 56 17.32 -1.22 -20.04
C LYS A 56 16.54 -0.72 -18.83
N LEU A 57 17.02 -1.04 -17.61
CA LEU A 57 16.45 -0.53 -16.36
C LEU A 57 16.69 0.98 -16.14
N LYS A 58 17.72 1.58 -16.68
CA LYS A 58 17.95 3.03 -16.60
C LYS A 58 17.14 3.87 -17.60
N GLY A 59 16.56 3.24 -18.61
CA GLY A 59 15.77 3.92 -19.66
C GLY A 59 14.26 3.85 -19.52
N GLU A 60 13.72 2.94 -18.68
CA GLU A 60 12.26 2.68 -18.61
C GLU A 60 11.67 2.70 -17.20
N ALA A 61 12.44 3.03 -16.17
CA ALA A 61 11.92 3.17 -14.81
C ALA A 61 11.52 4.61 -14.46
N SER A 62 10.77 5.27 -15.33
CA SER A 62 9.79 6.23 -14.88
C SER A 62 8.66 5.40 -14.29
N CYS A 63 8.53 5.34 -12.97
CA CYS A 63 7.29 4.94 -12.34
C CYS A 63 6.22 5.91 -12.86
N ARG A 64 5.64 5.60 -14.02
CA ARG A 64 4.34 6.13 -14.38
C ARG A 64 3.43 5.57 -13.30
N THR A 65 3.09 6.39 -12.30
CA THR A 65 1.79 6.30 -11.68
C THR A 65 0.82 6.44 -12.83
N THR A 66 0.43 5.32 -13.43
CA THR A 66 -0.72 5.31 -14.32
C THR A 66 -1.86 5.70 -13.40
N ASN A 67 -2.64 6.72 -13.78
CA ASN A 67 -3.82 7.14 -13.01
C ASN A 67 -4.94 6.08 -13.05
N THR A 68 -4.57 4.80 -13.26
CA THR A 68 -5.47 3.65 -13.40
C THR A 68 -5.54 2.79 -12.16
N GLU A 69 -4.68 3.05 -11.18
CA GLU A 69 -4.54 2.22 -9.98
C GLU A 69 -5.73 2.39 -9.03
N THR A 70 -6.13 1.28 -8.41
CA THR A 70 -7.16 1.18 -7.38
C THR A 70 -6.67 0.26 -6.26
N ILE A 71 -6.92 0.62 -5.01
CA ILE A 71 -6.48 -0.12 -3.82
C ILE A 71 -7.71 -0.75 -3.15
N LEU A 72 -7.65 -2.05 -2.85
CA LEU A 72 -8.54 -2.66 -1.87
C LEU A 72 -7.82 -2.73 -0.52
N HIS A 73 -8.33 -2.04 0.50
CA HIS A 73 -7.85 -2.14 1.87
C HIS A 73 -8.50 -3.35 2.53
N VAL A 74 -7.76 -4.44 2.62
CA VAL A 74 -8.18 -5.73 3.18
C VAL A 74 -7.93 -5.74 4.71
N TRP A 75 -8.59 -4.81 5.38
CA TRP A 75 -8.42 -4.56 6.82
C TRP A 75 -8.79 -5.79 7.63
N CYS A 76 -7.88 -6.20 8.52
CA CYS A 76 -8.02 -7.38 9.38
C CYS A 76 -8.10 -8.73 8.66
N TRP A 77 -7.90 -8.82 7.34
CA TRP A 77 -7.80 -10.12 6.68
C TRP A 77 -6.42 -10.73 6.93
N SER A 78 -6.36 -12.03 7.22
CA SER A 78 -5.08 -12.75 7.33
C SER A 78 -4.39 -12.87 5.98
N PHE A 79 -3.07 -13.06 5.97
CA PHE A 79 -2.30 -13.24 4.73
C PHE A 79 -2.82 -14.41 3.89
N ASN A 80 -3.24 -15.52 4.53
CA ASN A 80 -3.86 -16.64 3.82
C ASN A 80 -5.21 -16.26 3.22
N THR A 81 -6.05 -15.55 3.95
CA THR A 81 -7.34 -15.06 3.43
C THR A 81 -7.16 -14.15 2.22
N ILE A 82 -6.18 -13.25 2.27
CA ILE A 82 -5.85 -12.37 1.14
C ILE A 82 -5.40 -13.21 -0.06
N ARG A 83 -4.49 -14.16 0.15
CA ARG A 83 -4.01 -15.09 -0.88
C ARG A 83 -5.14 -15.84 -1.57
N GLU A 84 -6.05 -16.41 -0.80
CA GLU A 84 -7.17 -17.22 -1.29
C GLU A 84 -8.19 -16.39 -2.10
N ASN A 85 -8.30 -15.12 -1.80
CA ASN A 85 -9.22 -14.20 -2.51
C ASN A 85 -8.55 -13.38 -3.62
N MET A 86 -7.25 -13.57 -3.89
CA MET A 86 -6.49 -12.70 -4.81
C MET A 86 -7.06 -12.67 -6.22
N LYS A 87 -7.52 -13.81 -6.73
CA LYS A 87 -8.19 -13.88 -8.04
C LYS A 87 -9.45 -13.01 -8.08
N SER A 88 -10.30 -13.12 -7.07
CA SER A 88 -11.54 -12.31 -6.96
C SER A 88 -11.25 -10.81 -6.92
N ILE A 89 -10.18 -10.42 -6.20
CA ILE A 89 -9.73 -9.04 -6.09
C ILE A 89 -9.28 -8.50 -7.47
N ALA A 90 -8.48 -9.28 -8.17
CA ALA A 90 -8.03 -8.92 -9.52
C ALA A 90 -9.20 -8.86 -10.53
N ASP A 91 -10.12 -9.84 -10.49
CA ASP A 91 -11.31 -9.88 -11.34
C ASP A 91 -12.24 -8.68 -11.11
N ALA A 92 -12.28 -8.17 -9.85
CA ALA A 92 -12.99 -6.96 -9.50
C ALA A 92 -12.29 -5.66 -9.97
N GLY A 93 -11.13 -5.78 -10.62
CA GLY A 93 -10.41 -4.66 -11.22
C GLY A 93 -9.49 -3.91 -10.26
N PHE A 94 -9.27 -4.39 -9.05
CA PHE A 94 -8.26 -3.81 -8.15
C PHE A 94 -6.85 -4.18 -8.61
N THR A 95 -5.97 -3.18 -8.61
CA THR A 95 -4.57 -3.33 -9.01
C THR A 95 -3.62 -3.43 -7.83
N MET A 96 -4.09 -3.06 -6.65
CA MET A 96 -3.35 -3.12 -5.39
C MET A 96 -4.23 -3.62 -4.25
N VAL A 97 -3.61 -4.29 -3.28
CA VAL A 97 -4.20 -4.59 -1.98
C VAL A 97 -3.36 -3.93 -0.89
N GLN A 98 -4.02 -3.30 0.08
CA GLN A 98 -3.37 -2.82 1.29
C GLN A 98 -3.68 -3.76 2.44
N THR A 99 -2.64 -4.34 3.05
CA THR A 99 -2.77 -5.20 4.23
C THR A 99 -2.81 -4.38 5.51
N SER A 100 -3.34 -4.96 6.58
CA SER A 100 -3.02 -4.52 7.94
C SER A 100 -1.53 -4.71 8.23
N PRO A 101 -1.00 -4.10 9.33
CA PRO A 101 0.42 -4.19 9.69
C PRO A 101 0.94 -5.62 9.79
N ALA A 102 2.13 -5.84 9.22
CA ALA A 102 2.79 -7.15 9.19
C ALA A 102 3.83 -7.36 10.30
N ASN A 103 4.12 -6.35 11.09
CA ASN A 103 5.11 -6.39 12.17
C ASN A 103 4.68 -7.29 13.33
N HIS A 104 5.66 -7.79 14.11
CA HIS A 104 5.38 -8.40 15.39
C HIS A 104 4.69 -7.40 16.33
N CYS A 105 3.60 -7.80 16.97
CA CYS A 105 2.72 -6.87 17.66
C CYS A 105 2.35 -7.35 19.07
N PHE A 106 1.76 -6.44 19.84
CA PHE A 106 1.22 -6.72 21.17
C PHE A 106 0.21 -7.86 21.13
N ILE A 107 0.29 -8.73 22.15
CA ILE A 107 -0.63 -9.87 22.32
C ILE A 107 -1.44 -9.62 23.58
N GLY A 108 -2.65 -9.08 23.40
CA GLY A 108 -3.61 -8.88 24.49
C GLY A 108 -4.72 -9.93 24.48
N ASP A 109 -5.54 -9.90 25.51
CA ASP A 109 -6.71 -10.78 25.67
C ASP A 109 -6.42 -12.28 25.43
N GLY A 110 -5.21 -12.74 25.85
CA GLY A 110 -4.79 -14.13 25.66
C GLY A 110 -4.62 -14.56 24.21
N GLY A 111 -4.42 -13.61 23.27
CA GLY A 111 -4.30 -13.89 21.83
C GLY A 111 -5.65 -14.04 21.13
N GLY A 112 -6.72 -13.50 21.70
CA GLY A 112 -8.04 -13.46 21.07
C GLY A 112 -8.03 -12.73 19.73
N LYS A 113 -8.92 -13.16 18.82
CA LYS A 113 -9.01 -12.66 17.44
C LYS A 113 -10.36 -12.01 17.13
N GLN A 114 -11.03 -11.43 18.12
CA GLN A 114 -12.17 -10.55 17.84
C GLN A 114 -11.68 -9.17 17.44
N ILE A 115 -12.44 -8.50 16.57
CA ILE A 115 -12.19 -7.10 16.19
C ILE A 115 -12.30 -6.22 17.44
N MET A 116 -13.34 -6.46 18.27
CA MET A 116 -13.52 -5.84 19.59
C MET A 116 -14.06 -6.90 20.57
N GLY A 117 -13.57 -6.90 21.80
CA GLY A 117 -13.99 -7.87 22.83
C GLY A 117 -12.82 -8.74 23.26
N ASN A 118 -12.87 -10.05 23.02
CA ASN A 118 -11.75 -10.96 23.26
C ASN A 118 -10.76 -10.88 22.08
N GLY A 119 -9.92 -9.87 22.10
CA GLY A 119 -9.05 -9.38 21.04
C GLY A 119 -9.41 -7.95 20.68
N LYS A 120 -8.50 -7.27 20.01
CA LYS A 120 -8.68 -5.90 19.52
C LYS A 120 -7.96 -5.76 18.18
N TRP A 121 -8.62 -5.16 17.19
CA TRP A 121 -8.01 -4.91 15.89
C TRP A 121 -6.74 -4.08 15.98
N TYR A 122 -6.70 -3.09 16.89
CA TYR A 122 -5.57 -2.17 17.03
C TYR A 122 -4.34 -2.80 17.71
N TYR A 123 -4.35 -4.07 18.09
CA TYR A 123 -3.13 -4.74 18.60
C TYR A 123 -2.05 -4.89 17.53
N HIS A 124 -2.43 -5.09 16.26
CA HIS A 124 -1.43 -5.12 15.20
C HIS A 124 -0.88 -3.73 14.84
N TYR A 125 -1.52 -2.64 15.32
CA TYR A 125 -0.97 -1.29 15.30
C TYR A 125 -0.10 -0.97 16.52
N GLN A 126 0.23 -1.94 17.35
CA GLN A 126 1.09 -1.81 18.51
C GLN A 126 2.36 -2.67 18.34
N PRO A 127 3.39 -2.17 17.63
CA PRO A 127 4.62 -2.92 17.40
C PRO A 127 5.37 -3.24 18.68
N LEU A 128 5.83 -4.49 18.79
CA LEU A 128 6.82 -4.94 19.78
C LEU A 128 8.18 -5.15 19.13
N ASP A 129 8.19 -5.35 17.80
CA ASP A 129 9.38 -5.52 17.00
C ASP A 129 9.04 -5.28 15.51
N TRP A 130 10.06 -4.96 14.73
CA TRP A 130 9.96 -4.83 13.28
C TRP A 130 10.51 -6.07 12.58
N THR A 131 9.79 -7.19 12.75
CA THR A 131 9.96 -8.47 12.05
C THR A 131 8.63 -8.88 11.45
N ILE A 132 8.65 -9.61 10.30
CA ILE A 132 7.42 -9.98 9.59
C ILE A 132 6.73 -11.15 10.29
N GLY A 133 5.46 -10.97 10.59
CA GLY A 133 4.56 -11.96 11.15
C GLY A 133 4.02 -11.56 12.51
N ASN A 134 2.73 -11.79 12.71
CA ASN A 134 2.06 -11.65 13.99
C ASN A 134 0.87 -12.61 14.09
N TYR A 135 0.38 -12.80 15.31
CA TYR A 135 -0.66 -13.79 15.59
C TYR A 135 -2.02 -13.47 14.91
N GLN A 136 -2.27 -12.21 14.58
CA GLN A 136 -3.53 -11.79 13.95
C GLN A 136 -3.50 -11.99 12.43
N MET A 137 -2.41 -11.62 11.77
CA MET A 137 -2.33 -11.59 10.31
C MET A 137 -1.72 -12.87 9.73
N GLY A 138 -0.76 -13.48 10.41
CA GLY A 138 -0.08 -14.70 9.93
C GLY A 138 1.43 -14.63 10.03
N THR A 139 2.08 -15.67 9.50
CA THR A 139 3.53 -15.86 9.51
C THR A 139 4.21 -15.16 8.34
N ARG A 140 5.55 -15.06 8.42
CA ARG A 140 6.38 -14.57 7.30
C ARG A 140 6.22 -15.43 6.03
N ASP A 141 6.12 -16.75 6.16
CA ASP A 141 5.96 -17.65 5.02
C ASP A 141 4.58 -17.46 4.34
N GLU A 142 3.53 -17.25 5.13
CA GLU A 142 2.21 -16.91 4.61
C GLU A 142 2.20 -15.54 3.91
N PHE A 143 2.97 -14.57 4.40
CA PHE A 143 3.16 -13.29 3.73
C PHE A 143 3.85 -13.46 2.37
N ILE A 144 4.93 -14.26 2.30
CA ILE A 144 5.61 -14.60 1.03
C ILE A 144 4.65 -15.27 0.05
N ALA A 145 3.87 -16.24 0.52
CA ALA A 145 2.90 -16.94 -0.31
C ALA A 145 1.80 -16.02 -0.84
N MET A 146 1.32 -15.07 -0.03
CA MET A 146 0.37 -14.04 -0.43
C MET A 146 0.95 -13.13 -1.52
N CYS A 147 2.17 -12.63 -1.35
CA CYS A 147 2.83 -11.78 -2.33
C CYS A 147 3.08 -12.52 -3.65
N ALA A 148 3.48 -13.79 -3.57
CA ALA A 148 3.67 -14.63 -4.76
C ALA A 148 2.35 -14.85 -5.52
N GLU A 149 1.24 -15.03 -4.81
CA GLU A 149 -0.09 -15.13 -5.43
C GLU A 149 -0.50 -13.82 -6.06
N ALA A 150 -0.35 -12.69 -5.38
CA ALA A 150 -0.66 -11.36 -5.89
C ALA A 150 0.07 -11.08 -7.22
N LYS A 151 1.35 -11.44 -7.30
CA LYS A 151 2.15 -11.30 -8.51
C LYS A 151 1.58 -12.06 -9.71
N LYS A 152 0.97 -13.24 -9.51
CA LYS A 152 0.36 -14.03 -10.62
C LYS A 152 -0.80 -13.28 -11.28
N TYR A 153 -1.53 -12.49 -10.51
CA TYR A 153 -2.67 -11.72 -10.98
C TYR A 153 -2.34 -10.25 -11.29
N GLY A 154 -1.06 -9.86 -11.20
CA GLY A 154 -0.63 -8.48 -11.44
C GLY A 154 -1.10 -7.50 -10.36
N VAL A 155 -1.45 -7.99 -9.17
CA VAL A 155 -1.84 -7.17 -8.02
C VAL A 155 -0.61 -6.85 -7.18
N ARG A 156 -0.44 -5.58 -6.81
CA ARG A 156 0.65 -5.11 -5.95
C ARG A 156 0.22 -5.15 -4.48
N VAL A 157 1.07 -5.66 -3.62
CA VAL A 157 0.83 -5.67 -2.17
C VAL A 157 1.42 -4.42 -1.54
N ILE A 158 0.58 -3.62 -0.88
CA ILE A 158 0.93 -2.45 -0.08
C ILE A 158 0.83 -2.86 1.38
N VAL A 159 1.88 -2.64 2.15
CA VAL A 159 1.91 -2.99 3.58
C VAL A 159 1.75 -1.73 4.41
N ASP A 160 0.86 -1.79 5.40
CA ASP A 160 0.78 -0.75 6.42
C ASP A 160 1.97 -0.89 7.37
N VAL A 161 2.77 0.17 7.54
CA VAL A 161 4.03 0.16 8.28
C VAL A 161 4.08 1.28 9.30
N LEU A 162 4.53 0.97 10.51
CA LEU A 162 4.40 1.80 11.69
C LEU A 162 5.76 2.15 12.31
N PRO A 163 6.52 3.10 11.76
CA PRO A 163 7.81 3.48 12.36
C PRO A 163 7.69 4.41 13.58
N ASN A 164 6.53 5.06 13.76
CA ASN A 164 6.37 6.16 14.72
C ASN A 164 6.33 5.73 16.18
N HIS A 165 5.75 4.58 16.50
CA HIS A 165 5.45 4.20 17.88
C HIS A 165 5.60 2.71 18.13
N THR A 166 5.65 2.32 19.41
CA THR A 166 5.57 0.94 19.88
C THR A 166 4.24 0.69 20.60
N ALA A 167 4.04 -0.54 21.06
CA ALA A 167 2.95 -0.85 21.98
C ALA A 167 3.03 0.01 23.25
N PHE A 168 1.88 0.23 23.88
CA PHE A 168 1.78 0.99 25.16
C PHE A 168 2.63 0.36 26.27
N ASP A 169 2.76 -0.97 26.28
CA ASP A 169 3.62 -1.69 27.23
C ASP A 169 5.06 -1.73 26.72
N THR A 170 5.84 -0.75 27.11
CA THR A 170 7.26 -0.67 26.73
C THR A 170 8.09 -1.84 27.27
N SER A 171 7.63 -2.54 28.32
CA SER A 171 8.33 -3.70 28.87
C SER A 171 8.26 -4.91 27.94
N ALA A 172 7.25 -5.00 27.09
CA ALA A 172 7.04 -6.07 26.12
C ALA A 172 7.85 -5.91 24.82
N VAL A 173 8.49 -4.74 24.60
CA VAL A 173 9.34 -4.51 23.43
C VAL A 173 10.46 -5.52 23.35
N ALA A 174 10.70 -6.09 22.17
CA ALA A 174 11.65 -7.18 21.94
C ALA A 174 13.08 -6.81 22.38
N GLN A 175 13.77 -7.75 23.04
CA GLN A 175 15.11 -7.54 23.54
C GLN A 175 16.10 -7.21 22.41
N GLY A 176 15.98 -7.89 21.24
CA GLY A 176 16.82 -7.62 20.07
C GLY A 176 16.72 -6.17 19.57
N LEU A 177 15.53 -5.58 19.60
CA LEU A 177 15.36 -4.17 19.27
C LEU A 177 16.03 -3.26 20.30
N ARG A 178 15.85 -3.53 21.61
CA ARG A 178 16.49 -2.76 22.67
C ARG A 178 18.02 -2.78 22.56
N ASP A 179 18.58 -3.95 22.30
CA ASP A 179 20.03 -4.13 22.11
C ASP A 179 20.52 -3.39 20.86
N ALA A 180 19.76 -3.45 19.77
CA ALA A 180 20.10 -2.80 18.51
C ALA A 180 20.19 -1.27 18.63
N VAL A 181 19.35 -0.64 19.48
CA VAL A 181 19.34 0.82 19.68
C VAL A 181 20.18 1.27 20.89
N GLY A 182 20.85 0.35 21.59
CA GLY A 182 21.69 0.65 22.75
C GLY A 182 20.90 0.92 24.03
N GLY A 183 19.73 0.32 24.19
CA GLY A 183 18.86 0.40 25.36
C GLY A 183 17.53 1.10 25.10
N ILE A 184 16.57 0.80 25.97
CA ILE A 184 15.18 1.29 25.83
C ILE A 184 15.08 2.82 25.83
N ASP A 185 15.94 3.51 26.61
CA ASP A 185 15.94 4.96 26.68
C ASP A 185 16.36 5.64 25.36
N ASN A 186 17.10 4.92 24.50
CA ASN A 186 17.50 5.41 23.19
C ASN A 186 16.44 5.13 22.12
N LEU A 187 15.49 4.23 22.40
CA LEU A 187 14.41 3.92 21.49
C LEU A 187 13.40 5.05 21.38
N TYR A 188 13.17 5.82 22.42
CA TYR A 188 12.16 6.86 22.48
C TYR A 188 12.76 8.26 22.45
N HIS A 189 12.01 9.23 21.90
CA HIS A 189 12.30 10.64 22.04
C HIS A 189 12.35 11.07 23.52
N ALA A 190 12.89 12.25 23.81
CA ALA A 190 12.99 12.75 25.18
C ALA A 190 11.62 12.82 25.88
N ASN A 191 10.58 13.19 25.14
CA ASN A 191 9.20 13.23 25.60
C ASN A 191 8.33 12.12 24.99
N GLY A 192 8.92 11.08 24.42
CA GLY A 192 8.19 10.03 23.70
C GLY A 192 7.17 9.26 24.53
N LEU A 193 7.29 9.26 25.86
CA LEU A 193 6.32 8.67 26.79
C LEU A 193 5.26 9.67 27.29
N VAL A 194 5.30 10.92 26.84
CA VAL A 194 4.34 11.97 27.20
C VAL A 194 3.38 12.19 26.07
N GLU A 195 2.08 12.19 26.34
CA GLU A 195 1.03 12.39 25.34
C GLU A 195 1.08 13.81 24.75
N ILE A 196 0.81 13.90 23.43
CA ILE A 196 0.65 15.18 22.73
C ILE A 196 -0.51 15.95 23.33
N LYS A 197 -0.29 17.21 23.69
CA LYS A 197 -1.31 18.13 24.22
C LYS A 197 -1.75 19.17 23.20
N ASP A 198 -0.86 19.57 22.32
CA ASP A 198 -1.14 20.52 21.24
C ASP A 198 -0.62 19.97 19.91
N TYR A 199 -1.51 19.50 19.07
CA TYR A 199 -1.20 19.00 17.72
C TYR A 199 -0.73 20.09 16.75
N ASN A 200 -0.88 21.39 17.10
CA ASN A 200 -0.31 22.49 16.32
C ASN A 200 1.14 22.80 16.70
N ASP A 201 1.64 22.31 17.83
CA ASP A 201 3.05 22.35 18.19
C ASP A 201 3.81 21.23 17.48
N ARG A 202 4.60 21.59 16.46
CA ARG A 202 5.33 20.61 15.66
C ARG A 202 6.34 19.79 16.46
N LEU A 203 6.97 20.38 17.51
CA LEU A 203 7.86 19.61 18.35
C LEU A 203 7.10 18.52 19.11
N GLN A 204 5.99 18.88 19.78
CA GLN A 204 5.16 17.87 20.45
C GLN A 204 4.62 16.83 19.46
N CYS A 205 4.10 17.30 18.32
CA CYS A 205 3.51 16.43 17.32
C CYS A 205 4.48 15.37 16.77
N THR A 206 5.80 15.66 16.76
CA THR A 206 6.82 14.78 16.17
C THR A 206 7.75 14.11 17.17
N THR A 207 7.56 14.34 18.47
CA THR A 207 8.45 13.80 19.50
C THR A 207 7.72 13.37 20.77
N SER A 208 6.39 13.33 20.76
CA SER A 208 5.59 12.92 21.91
C SER A 208 4.60 11.82 21.53
N GLY A 209 4.18 11.03 22.51
CA GLY A 209 3.27 9.90 22.33
C GLY A 209 1.90 10.30 21.79
N VAL A 210 1.29 9.43 21.02
CA VAL A 210 -0.02 9.63 20.40
C VAL A 210 -0.97 8.49 20.78
N GLY A 211 -2.15 8.82 21.31
CA GLY A 211 -3.17 7.82 21.66
C GLY A 211 -2.70 6.80 22.71
N GLY A 212 -1.84 7.24 23.66
CA GLY A 212 -1.25 6.38 24.68
C GLY A 212 -0.09 5.51 24.20
N LEU A 213 0.37 5.67 22.97
CA LEU A 213 1.46 4.89 22.39
C LEU A 213 2.78 5.66 22.44
N PRO A 214 3.87 5.04 22.95
CA PRO A 214 5.18 5.65 23.07
C PRO A 214 5.80 6.00 21.71
N ASP A 215 6.27 7.24 21.58
CA ASP A 215 6.84 7.78 20.35
C ASP A 215 8.32 7.41 20.21
N VAL A 216 8.63 6.76 19.10
CA VAL A 216 9.98 6.25 18.79
C VAL A 216 10.89 7.37 18.30
N ASN A 217 12.13 7.42 18.79
CA ASN A 217 13.16 8.29 18.25
C ASN A 217 13.57 7.85 16.83
N THR A 218 12.75 8.24 15.86
CA THR A 218 12.94 7.93 14.44
C THR A 218 14.22 8.56 13.87
N GLU A 219 14.84 9.51 14.53
CA GLU A 219 16.11 10.14 14.19
C GLU A 219 17.33 9.37 14.70
N ASN A 220 17.13 8.36 15.56
CA ASN A 220 18.21 7.48 16.00
C ASN A 220 18.72 6.63 14.82
N PRO A 221 20.00 6.73 14.42
CA PRO A 221 20.51 5.99 13.26
C PRO A 221 20.55 4.47 13.48
N ASP A 222 20.57 4.01 14.73
CA ASP A 222 20.48 2.58 15.05
C ASP A 222 19.09 2.06 14.81
N PHE A 223 18.06 2.82 15.24
CA PHE A 223 16.67 2.53 14.93
C PHE A 223 16.39 2.60 13.42
N GLN A 224 16.84 3.67 12.75
CA GLN A 224 16.68 3.80 11.30
C GLN A 224 17.23 2.58 10.56
N TYR A 225 18.44 2.14 10.93
CA TYR A 225 19.05 0.95 10.31
C TYR A 225 18.21 -0.31 10.59
N TYR A 226 17.80 -0.53 11.84
CA TYR A 226 16.98 -1.68 12.23
C TYR A 226 15.65 -1.71 11.47
N TYR A 227 14.95 -0.60 11.47
CA TYR A 227 13.68 -0.44 10.74
C TYR A 227 13.83 -0.66 9.23
N MET A 228 14.91 -0.14 8.63
CA MET A 228 15.16 -0.32 7.21
C MET A 228 15.52 -1.77 6.83
N GLN A 229 16.04 -2.59 7.75
CA GLN A 229 16.17 -4.03 7.51
C GLN A 229 14.80 -4.71 7.40
N TYR A 230 13.84 -4.33 8.22
CA TYR A 230 12.45 -4.80 8.11
C TYR A 230 11.81 -4.39 6.78
N VAL A 231 11.93 -3.12 6.38
CA VAL A 231 11.43 -2.65 5.07
C VAL A 231 12.06 -3.42 3.92
N ALA A 232 13.38 -3.65 3.98
CA ALA A 232 14.09 -4.45 2.98
C ALA A 232 13.62 -5.91 2.96
N ASP A 233 13.28 -6.48 4.12
CA ASP A 233 12.74 -7.84 4.18
C ASP A 233 11.34 -7.94 3.58
N LEU A 234 10.46 -6.98 3.86
CA LEU A 234 9.14 -6.89 3.21
C LEU A 234 9.27 -6.85 1.69
N ILE A 235 10.19 -6.05 1.15
CA ILE A 235 10.46 -5.96 -0.29
C ILE A 235 10.97 -7.30 -0.84
N ARG A 236 11.92 -7.94 -0.15
CA ARG A 236 12.42 -9.28 -0.54
C ARG A 236 11.31 -10.34 -0.55
N CYS A 237 10.35 -10.21 0.34
CA CYS A 237 9.18 -11.08 0.40
C CYS A 237 8.13 -10.76 -0.68
N GLY A 238 8.27 -9.65 -1.40
CA GLY A 238 7.40 -9.29 -2.52
C GLY A 238 6.45 -8.12 -2.29
N ALA A 239 6.60 -7.36 -1.20
CA ALA A 239 5.88 -6.12 -1.03
C ALA A 239 6.21 -5.14 -2.16
N GLY A 240 5.19 -4.52 -2.76
CA GLY A 240 5.31 -3.56 -3.84
C GLY A 240 5.07 -2.12 -3.42
N GLY A 241 4.86 -1.88 -2.13
CA GLY A 241 4.66 -0.53 -1.60
C GLY A 241 4.32 -0.49 -0.13
N PHE A 242 4.14 0.73 0.39
CA PHE A 242 3.90 0.97 1.81
C PHE A 242 2.90 2.10 2.04
N ARG A 243 2.05 1.95 3.04
CA ARG A 243 1.36 3.04 3.71
C ARG A 243 2.09 3.30 5.02
N TYR A 244 2.64 4.50 5.21
CA TYR A 244 3.24 4.90 6.48
C TYR A 244 2.16 5.43 7.41
N ASP A 245 1.88 4.66 8.44
CA ASP A 245 0.99 5.04 9.54
C ASP A 245 1.52 6.26 10.28
N THR A 246 0.64 7.11 10.78
CA THR A 246 0.99 8.31 11.58
C THR A 246 2.14 9.15 11.00
N ALA A 247 2.28 9.20 9.67
CA ALA A 247 3.42 9.84 9.00
C ALA A 247 3.61 11.31 9.39
N LYS A 248 2.53 12.05 9.71
CA LYS A 248 2.63 13.44 10.17
C LYS A 248 3.32 13.60 11.51
N HIS A 249 3.43 12.54 12.30
CA HIS A 249 4.07 12.49 13.61
C HIS A 249 5.58 12.21 13.54
N ILE A 250 6.12 12.01 12.33
CA ILE A 250 7.56 11.86 12.10
C ILE A 250 8.12 13.14 11.53
N GLY A 251 9.20 13.65 12.15
CA GLY A 251 9.78 14.94 11.84
C GLY A 251 10.29 15.10 10.41
N LEU A 252 9.96 16.25 9.80
CA LEU A 252 10.59 16.71 8.56
C LEU A 252 11.94 17.37 8.86
N PRO A 253 12.88 17.43 7.90
CA PRO A 253 14.16 18.13 8.10
C PRO A 253 14.04 19.59 8.55
N SER A 254 12.88 20.21 8.31
CA SER A 254 12.57 21.59 8.71
C SER A 254 11.82 21.72 10.04
N ASP A 255 11.50 20.61 10.70
CA ASP A 255 10.82 20.63 11.99
C ASP A 255 11.81 20.84 13.16
N PRO A 256 11.33 21.31 14.32
CA PRO A 256 12.14 21.39 15.53
C PRO A 256 12.76 20.04 15.90
N LEU A 257 13.94 20.05 16.51
CA LEU A 257 14.67 18.84 16.88
C LEU A 257 14.35 18.42 18.32
N ASP A 258 14.18 17.10 18.50
CA ASP A 258 14.24 16.49 19.84
C ASP A 258 15.63 16.72 20.47
N PRO A 259 15.73 16.96 21.81
CA PRO A 259 17.02 17.14 22.49
C PRO A 259 18.03 16.00 22.32
N LYS A 260 17.56 14.77 22.06
CA LYS A 260 18.41 13.60 21.80
C LYS A 260 18.88 13.53 20.34
N SER A 261 18.31 14.34 19.43
CA SER A 261 18.49 14.23 17.98
C SER A 261 19.32 15.38 17.43
N LYS A 262 20.12 15.09 16.38
CA LYS A 262 20.93 16.09 15.71
C LYS A 262 20.29 16.59 14.40
N LYS A 263 19.30 15.87 13.88
CA LYS A 263 18.64 16.12 12.58
C LYS A 263 17.40 15.24 12.45
N ASN A 264 16.39 15.75 11.77
CA ASN A 264 15.21 14.99 11.36
C ASN A 264 15.46 14.43 9.95
N ASP A 265 16.01 13.23 9.85
CA ASP A 265 16.37 12.64 8.56
C ASP A 265 15.77 11.26 8.30
N PHE A 266 14.78 10.88 9.06
CA PHE A 266 14.06 9.62 8.83
C PHE A 266 13.52 9.52 7.40
N TRP A 267 12.81 10.54 6.90
CA TRP A 267 12.24 10.50 5.56
C TRP A 267 13.29 10.41 4.45
N PRO A 268 14.37 11.21 4.44
CA PRO A 268 15.47 11.00 3.50
C PRO A 268 16.06 9.59 3.51
N VAL A 269 16.15 8.95 4.68
CA VAL A 269 16.64 7.56 4.81
C VAL A 269 15.59 6.58 4.31
N ALA A 270 14.35 6.68 4.79
CA ALA A 270 13.25 5.77 4.42
C ALA A 270 12.95 5.78 2.92
N MET A 271 13.19 6.91 2.25
CA MET A 271 12.98 7.06 0.81
C MET A 271 14.26 6.79 -0.02
N GLY A 272 15.32 6.26 0.58
CA GLY A 272 16.56 5.95 -0.14
C GLY A 272 17.32 7.16 -0.68
N MET A 273 16.97 8.38 -0.26
CA MET A 273 17.71 9.61 -0.62
C MET A 273 19.01 9.72 0.15
N LYS A 274 19.08 9.07 1.32
CA LYS A 274 20.23 9.04 2.22
C LYS A 274 20.50 7.62 2.68
N SER A 275 21.76 7.29 2.91
CA SER A 275 22.16 6.02 3.55
C SER A 275 22.22 6.16 5.08
N VAL A 276 21.96 5.06 5.77
CA VAL A 276 22.17 4.90 7.21
C VAL A 276 23.04 3.68 7.47
N LYS A 277 24.14 3.82 8.19
CA LYS A 277 25.08 2.73 8.50
C LYS A 277 25.48 1.87 7.27
N GLY A 278 25.69 2.52 6.12
CA GLY A 278 26.02 1.84 4.86
C GLY A 278 24.85 1.23 4.10
N PHE A 279 23.65 1.14 4.70
CA PHE A 279 22.45 0.71 4.02
C PHE A 279 21.77 1.87 3.30
N ARG A 280 21.24 1.62 2.11
CA ARG A 280 20.41 2.54 1.35
C ARG A 280 19.29 1.77 0.67
N LEU A 281 18.07 2.25 0.77
CA LEU A 281 16.94 1.70 0.02
C LEU A 281 17.14 2.00 -1.46
N GLU A 282 17.21 0.94 -2.27
CA GLU A 282 17.30 1.04 -3.72
C GLU A 282 15.94 0.83 -4.38
N ASN A 283 15.83 1.22 -5.66
CA ASN A 283 14.62 1.02 -6.47
C ASN A 283 13.33 1.61 -5.86
N ARG A 284 13.47 2.71 -5.09
CA ARG A 284 12.34 3.43 -4.45
C ARG A 284 11.23 3.74 -5.47
N ASP A 285 11.60 4.11 -6.68
CA ASP A 285 10.66 4.52 -7.74
C ASP A 285 9.77 3.38 -8.26
N GLN A 286 10.08 2.13 -7.92
CA GLN A 286 9.26 0.97 -8.22
C GLN A 286 8.17 0.71 -7.16
N LEU A 287 8.28 1.37 -6.00
CA LEU A 287 7.37 1.20 -4.88
C LEU A 287 6.26 2.25 -4.91
N PHE A 288 5.03 1.82 -4.67
CA PHE A 288 3.94 2.74 -4.36
C PHE A 288 4.02 3.10 -2.87
N ILE A 289 4.25 4.36 -2.55
CA ILE A 289 4.40 4.79 -1.16
C ILE A 289 3.53 6.01 -0.91
N TYR A 290 2.75 5.95 0.16
CA TYR A 290 2.04 7.09 0.69
C TYR A 290 2.04 7.08 2.23
N GLY A 291 1.79 8.22 2.83
CA GLY A 291 1.77 8.39 4.28
C GLY A 291 0.44 8.94 4.77
N GLU A 292 0.07 8.54 5.97
CA GLU A 292 -1.02 9.14 6.69
C GLU A 292 -0.60 10.51 7.22
N VAL A 293 -0.98 11.55 6.48
CA VAL A 293 -0.71 12.93 6.81
C VAL A 293 -2.04 13.65 6.96
N LEU A 294 -2.64 13.50 8.15
CA LEU A 294 -3.90 14.17 8.47
C LEU A 294 -3.67 15.68 8.63
N GLN A 295 -4.57 16.47 8.06
CA GLN A 295 -4.44 17.92 8.04
C GLN A 295 -4.74 18.53 9.42
N ASP A 296 -3.90 19.45 9.83
CA ASP A 296 -4.08 20.43 10.89
C ASP A 296 -3.50 21.77 10.43
N ARG A 297 -3.50 22.79 11.29
CA ARG A 297 -3.03 24.14 10.92
C ARG A 297 -1.56 24.20 10.50
N ASN A 298 -0.72 23.31 11.04
CA ASN A 298 0.73 23.40 10.91
C ASN A 298 1.32 22.22 10.11
N VAL A 299 0.48 21.32 9.58
CA VAL A 299 0.97 20.22 8.75
C VAL A 299 1.52 20.75 7.42
N LYS A 300 2.74 20.33 7.09
CA LYS A 300 3.47 20.78 5.92
C LYS A 300 3.30 19.79 4.75
N GLU A 301 2.07 19.63 4.24
CA GLU A 301 1.76 18.67 3.17
C GLU A 301 2.74 18.74 2.00
N LYS A 302 3.07 19.94 1.52
CA LYS A 302 4.02 20.13 0.40
C LYS A 302 5.41 19.58 0.70
N GLU A 303 5.84 19.59 1.96
CA GLU A 303 7.14 19.03 2.35
C GLU A 303 7.07 17.50 2.43
N TYR A 304 6.03 16.93 3.05
CA TYR A 304 5.82 15.47 3.04
C TYR A 304 5.68 14.93 1.61
N SER A 305 5.01 15.66 0.73
CA SER A 305 4.81 15.25 -0.66
C SER A 305 6.09 15.17 -1.50
N LYS A 306 7.22 15.69 -1.01
CA LYS A 306 8.54 15.49 -1.62
C LYS A 306 9.04 14.05 -1.44
N TYR A 307 8.53 13.35 -0.44
CA TYR A 307 8.93 12.00 -0.07
C TYR A 307 7.96 10.92 -0.54
N MET A 308 6.64 11.18 -0.46
CA MET A 308 5.62 10.17 -0.70
C MET A 308 4.30 10.79 -1.18
N GLY A 309 3.34 9.95 -1.57
CA GLY A 309 1.93 10.33 -1.68
C GLY A 309 1.33 10.62 -0.30
N LEU A 310 0.18 11.29 -0.26
CA LEU A 310 -0.49 11.66 0.98
C LEU A 310 -1.94 11.18 0.99
N THR A 311 -2.45 10.93 2.18
CA THR A 311 -3.88 10.67 2.39
C THR A 311 -4.73 11.90 2.08
N ALA A 312 -5.82 11.71 1.36
CA ALA A 312 -6.75 12.79 1.00
C ALA A 312 -7.94 12.86 1.99
N SER A 313 -7.63 13.07 3.29
CA SER A 313 -8.62 13.02 4.36
C SER A 313 -9.73 14.05 4.23
N ASN A 314 -9.39 15.30 3.88
CA ASN A 314 -10.39 16.36 3.70
C ASN A 314 -11.27 16.11 2.47
N TYR A 315 -10.69 15.60 1.37
CA TYR A 315 -11.50 15.21 0.21
C TYR A 315 -12.45 14.06 0.54
N GLY A 316 -11.99 13.06 1.28
CA GLY A 316 -12.85 11.97 1.78
C GLY A 316 -14.00 12.49 2.65
N HIS A 317 -13.71 13.46 3.52
CA HIS A 317 -14.74 14.13 4.31
C HIS A 317 -15.78 14.82 3.43
N GLU A 318 -15.36 15.59 2.43
CA GLU A 318 -16.27 16.27 1.48
C GLU A 318 -17.15 15.27 0.72
N ILE A 319 -16.58 14.18 0.23
CA ILE A 319 -17.35 13.12 -0.45
C ILE A 319 -18.40 12.52 0.49
N ARG A 320 -18.08 12.25 1.76
CA ARG A 320 -19.08 11.79 2.76
C ARG A 320 -20.18 12.82 3.00
N GLN A 321 -19.85 14.11 3.01
CA GLN A 321 -20.85 15.18 3.12
C GLN A 321 -21.80 15.21 1.89
N ILE A 322 -21.25 15.12 0.69
CA ILE A 322 -22.00 15.04 -0.57
C ILE A 322 -23.01 13.88 -0.52
N ILE A 323 -22.53 12.69 -0.17
CA ILE A 323 -23.38 11.48 -0.08
C ILE A 323 -24.46 11.64 0.99
N SER A 324 -24.10 12.14 2.17
CA SER A 324 -25.03 12.31 3.28
C SER A 324 -26.12 13.34 2.97
N LYS A 325 -25.75 14.44 2.33
CA LYS A 325 -26.68 15.49 1.88
C LYS A 325 -27.48 15.09 0.63
N ARG A 326 -27.00 14.05 -0.11
CA ARG A 326 -27.54 13.64 -1.41
C ARG A 326 -27.54 14.76 -2.45
N LYS A 327 -26.59 15.65 -2.36
CA LYS A 327 -26.45 16.82 -3.25
C LYS A 327 -24.98 17.16 -3.42
N ALA A 328 -24.64 17.53 -4.66
CA ALA A 328 -23.30 18.00 -5.02
C ALA A 328 -23.36 19.18 -6.01
N THR A 329 -22.33 19.98 -5.97
CA THR A 329 -21.96 20.87 -7.06
C THR A 329 -20.72 20.34 -7.77
N SER A 330 -20.54 20.68 -9.04
CA SER A 330 -19.33 20.30 -9.77
C SER A 330 -18.06 20.84 -9.10
N ALA A 331 -18.15 21.99 -8.44
CA ALA A 331 -17.05 22.62 -7.72
C ALA A 331 -16.64 21.81 -6.48
N GLU A 332 -17.58 21.35 -5.66
CA GLU A 332 -17.32 20.49 -4.49
C GLU A 332 -16.65 19.18 -4.91
N VAL A 333 -17.16 18.52 -5.96
CA VAL A 333 -16.56 17.30 -6.48
C VAL A 333 -15.17 17.55 -7.06
N ALA A 334 -14.93 18.70 -7.71
CA ALA A 334 -13.67 19.02 -8.36
C ALA A 334 -12.56 19.40 -7.38
N ASP A 335 -12.88 20.02 -6.25
CA ASP A 335 -11.91 20.52 -5.28
C ASP A 335 -11.33 19.39 -4.42
N TRP A 336 -10.04 19.17 -4.55
CA TRP A 336 -9.32 18.14 -3.81
C TRP A 336 -9.11 18.45 -2.33
N GLN A 337 -9.36 19.67 -1.88
CA GLN A 337 -9.20 20.12 -0.48
C GLN A 337 -7.77 19.94 0.09
N HIS A 338 -6.76 19.86 -0.78
CA HIS A 338 -5.37 19.63 -0.43
C HIS A 338 -4.43 20.59 -1.16
N SER A 339 -3.30 20.92 -0.53
CA SER A 339 -2.31 21.85 -1.05
C SER A 339 -1.31 21.24 -2.05
N VAL A 340 -1.47 19.94 -2.33
CA VAL A 340 -0.58 19.15 -3.21
C VAL A 340 -1.30 18.70 -4.48
N SER A 341 -0.52 18.27 -5.48
CA SER A 341 -1.11 17.72 -6.71
C SER A 341 -1.97 16.51 -6.42
N ALA A 342 -3.13 16.42 -7.06
CA ALA A 342 -4.02 15.26 -6.96
C ALA A 342 -3.35 13.93 -7.35
N THR A 343 -2.33 13.95 -8.21
CA THR A 343 -1.52 12.76 -8.55
C THR A 343 -0.74 12.18 -7.37
N LYS A 344 -0.63 12.94 -6.28
CA LYS A 344 0.03 12.55 -5.04
C LYS A 344 -0.95 12.14 -3.94
N LEU A 345 -2.25 12.12 -4.23
CA LEU A 345 -3.28 11.85 -3.23
C LEU A 345 -3.77 10.40 -3.32
N THR A 346 -3.86 9.73 -2.17
CA THR A 346 -4.64 8.51 -2.00
C THR A 346 -5.99 8.89 -1.42
N THR A 347 -7.06 8.60 -2.17
CA THR A 347 -8.42 9.05 -1.87
C THR A 347 -9.27 7.89 -1.35
N TRP A 348 -10.23 8.18 -0.48
CA TRP A 348 -11.20 7.20 -0.01
C TRP A 348 -12.54 7.85 0.33
N VAL A 349 -13.60 7.08 0.33
CA VAL A 349 -14.87 7.46 0.95
C VAL A 349 -14.79 7.24 2.45
N GLU A 350 -14.24 6.10 2.84
CA GLU A 350 -13.98 5.74 4.24
C GLU A 350 -12.62 5.03 4.38
N SER A 351 -12.04 5.13 5.56
CA SER A 351 -10.89 4.36 6.02
C SER A 351 -11.28 3.55 7.26
N HIS A 352 -10.38 2.68 7.73
CA HIS A 352 -10.59 1.98 9.00
C HIS A 352 -10.77 2.95 10.18
N ASP A 353 -10.06 4.10 10.17
CA ASP A 353 -10.18 5.10 11.22
C ASP A 353 -11.51 5.83 11.21
N THR A 354 -11.98 6.26 10.03
CA THR A 354 -13.28 6.91 9.91
C THR A 354 -14.44 5.95 10.22
N TYR A 355 -14.22 4.66 10.01
CA TYR A 355 -15.16 3.61 10.37
C TYR A 355 -15.08 3.27 11.86
N CYS A 356 -13.89 2.92 12.36
CA CYS A 356 -13.71 2.30 13.69
C CYS A 356 -13.53 3.31 14.83
N ASN A 357 -12.74 4.37 14.60
CA ASN A 357 -12.34 5.29 15.66
C ASN A 357 -13.22 6.54 15.71
N ALA A 358 -13.37 7.20 14.56
CA ALA A 358 -14.10 8.46 14.49
C ALA A 358 -15.62 8.27 14.33
N ASN A 359 -16.06 7.06 13.97
CA ASN A 359 -17.46 6.74 13.69
C ASN A 359 -18.12 7.66 12.64
N GLU A 360 -17.28 8.24 11.76
CA GLU A 360 -17.73 9.22 10.76
C GLU A 360 -18.47 8.58 9.59
N SER A 361 -18.03 7.38 9.17
CA SER A 361 -18.60 6.68 8.01
C SER A 361 -19.48 5.49 8.36
N ALA A 362 -19.47 5.04 9.60
CA ALA A 362 -20.20 3.84 10.04
C ALA A 362 -21.70 3.91 9.84
N THR A 363 -22.29 5.12 9.83
CA THR A 363 -23.71 5.33 9.60
C THR A 363 -24.10 5.34 8.11
N LEU A 364 -23.14 5.40 7.21
CA LEU A 364 -23.39 5.31 5.78
C LEU A 364 -23.69 3.88 5.37
N THR A 365 -24.69 3.69 4.52
CA THR A 365 -25.04 2.38 3.95
C THR A 365 -23.98 1.95 2.93
N ASP A 366 -23.92 0.64 2.64
CA ASP A 366 -23.04 0.12 1.60
C ASP A 366 -23.35 0.74 0.23
N THR A 367 -24.63 1.01 -0.07
CA THR A 367 -25.03 1.75 -1.28
C THR A 367 -24.41 3.15 -1.30
N GLN A 368 -24.49 3.89 -0.21
CA GLN A 368 -23.90 5.23 -0.11
C GLN A 368 -22.38 5.19 -0.30
N ILE A 369 -21.69 4.20 0.29
CA ILE A 369 -20.26 4.00 0.08
C ILE A 369 -19.95 3.70 -1.38
N ARG A 370 -20.73 2.85 -2.05
CA ARG A 370 -20.57 2.57 -3.49
C ARG A 370 -20.74 3.82 -4.36
N LEU A 371 -21.76 4.63 -4.11
CA LEU A 371 -21.94 5.91 -4.84
C LEU A 371 -20.72 6.82 -4.71
N GLY A 372 -20.20 6.96 -3.49
CA GLY A 372 -18.96 7.70 -3.26
C GLY A 372 -17.74 7.07 -3.94
N TRP A 373 -17.65 5.73 -3.92
CA TRP A 373 -16.61 5.00 -4.63
C TRP A 373 -16.61 5.30 -6.12
N VAL A 374 -17.78 5.30 -6.75
CA VAL A 374 -17.91 5.62 -8.18
C VAL A 374 -17.43 7.05 -8.44
N ILE A 375 -17.80 8.01 -7.59
CA ILE A 375 -17.34 9.40 -7.73
C ILE A 375 -15.81 9.47 -7.69
N ILE A 376 -15.15 8.97 -6.65
CA ILE A 376 -13.69 9.11 -6.51
C ILE A 376 -12.90 8.29 -7.52
N THR A 377 -13.46 7.14 -7.95
CA THR A 377 -12.78 6.22 -8.89
C THR A 377 -12.88 6.69 -10.33
N ALA A 378 -13.97 7.33 -10.71
CA ALA A 378 -14.14 7.89 -12.05
C ALA A 378 -13.25 9.13 -12.31
N ARG A 379 -12.70 9.78 -11.25
CA ARG A 379 -11.81 10.93 -11.38
C ARG A 379 -10.52 10.56 -12.15
N GLN A 380 -9.97 11.54 -12.87
CA GLN A 380 -8.73 11.34 -13.62
C GLN A 380 -7.52 11.13 -12.69
N ASN A 381 -7.45 11.85 -11.58
CA ASN A 381 -6.34 11.84 -10.64
C ASN A 381 -6.77 11.28 -9.28
N GLY A 382 -5.82 11.18 -8.36
CA GLY A 382 -5.99 10.49 -7.09
C GLY A 382 -5.91 8.97 -7.26
N THR A 383 -5.42 8.27 -6.26
CA THR A 383 -5.44 6.80 -6.22
C THR A 383 -6.53 6.36 -5.24
N PRO A 384 -7.67 5.85 -5.71
CA PRO A 384 -8.80 5.51 -4.84
C PRO A 384 -8.52 4.23 -4.07
N LEU A 385 -8.88 4.24 -2.78
CA LEU A 385 -8.82 3.14 -1.84
C LEU A 385 -10.23 2.79 -1.39
N PHE A 386 -10.61 1.52 -1.59
CA PHE A 386 -11.85 0.92 -1.11
C PHE A 386 -11.60 0.20 0.21
N PHE A 387 -12.27 0.61 1.28
CA PHE A 387 -12.20 -0.06 2.57
C PHE A 387 -13.13 -1.27 2.61
N SER A 388 -12.59 -2.45 2.91
CA SER A 388 -13.40 -3.66 3.11
C SER A 388 -13.92 -3.69 4.54
N ARG A 389 -15.19 -3.38 4.72
CA ARG A 389 -15.87 -3.47 6.02
C ARG A 389 -15.88 -4.91 6.55
N PRO A 390 -15.99 -5.12 7.86
CA PRO A 390 -16.13 -6.46 8.43
C PRO A 390 -17.29 -7.24 7.80
N ASP A 391 -17.11 -8.54 7.63
CA ASP A 391 -18.17 -9.42 7.14
C ASP A 391 -19.37 -9.44 8.08
N GLY A 392 -20.57 -9.36 7.50
CA GLY A 392 -21.81 -9.28 8.28
C GLY A 392 -22.03 -7.95 9.01
N SER A 393 -21.21 -6.91 8.74
CA SER A 393 -21.44 -5.59 9.33
C SER A 393 -22.68 -4.93 8.74
N THR A 394 -23.45 -4.30 9.62
CA THR A 394 -24.59 -3.47 9.28
C THR A 394 -24.57 -2.21 10.15
N ARG A 395 -25.49 -1.31 9.91
CA ARG A 395 -25.65 -0.10 10.75
C ARG A 395 -25.94 -0.44 12.22
N GLU A 396 -26.68 -1.53 12.46
CA GLU A 396 -27.07 -2.01 13.78
C GLU A 396 -26.04 -2.98 14.39
N ASN A 397 -25.30 -3.69 13.54
CA ASN A 397 -24.22 -4.59 13.92
C ASN A 397 -22.90 -4.14 13.29
N PHE A 398 -22.31 -3.12 13.86
CA PHE A 398 -21.13 -2.43 13.35
C PHE A 398 -19.91 -3.35 13.11
N TRP A 399 -19.67 -4.30 14.01
CA TRP A 399 -18.53 -5.21 13.92
C TRP A 399 -18.81 -6.48 13.10
N GLY A 400 -20.02 -6.66 12.62
CA GLY A 400 -20.43 -7.85 11.86
C GLY A 400 -20.18 -9.14 12.64
N ASN A 401 -19.47 -10.08 12.01
CA ASN A 401 -19.05 -11.34 12.64
C ASN A 401 -17.95 -11.16 13.71
N ASN A 402 -17.41 -9.95 13.85
CA ASN A 402 -16.44 -9.54 14.86
C ASN A 402 -15.17 -10.40 14.89
N LEU A 403 -14.66 -10.81 13.74
CA LEU A 403 -13.50 -11.70 13.61
C LEU A 403 -12.35 -11.04 12.84
N ILE A 404 -11.13 -11.20 13.36
CA ILE A 404 -9.87 -10.90 12.67
C ILE A 404 -9.39 -12.18 11.97
N GLY A 405 -8.97 -12.06 10.72
CA GLY A 405 -8.48 -13.14 9.89
C GLY A 405 -9.35 -13.46 8.69
N PRO A 406 -10.67 -13.66 8.85
CA PRO A 406 -11.59 -13.85 7.73
C PRO A 406 -11.68 -12.65 6.79
N LYS A 407 -12.21 -12.91 5.59
CA LYS A 407 -12.54 -11.90 4.59
C LYS A 407 -13.61 -10.94 5.13
N GLY A 408 -13.53 -9.67 4.76
CA GLY A 408 -14.61 -8.70 4.98
C GLY A 408 -15.83 -8.96 4.06
N ASN A 409 -16.74 -7.98 3.99
CA ASN A 409 -17.91 -8.09 3.14
C ASN A 409 -17.56 -8.17 1.64
N ASP A 410 -18.56 -8.51 0.81
CA ASP A 410 -18.37 -8.72 -0.62
C ASP A 410 -18.60 -7.46 -1.48
N GLU A 411 -18.74 -6.29 -0.87
CA GLU A 411 -19.01 -5.04 -1.59
C GLU A 411 -17.93 -4.69 -2.62
N PHE A 412 -16.69 -5.09 -2.40
CA PHE A 412 -15.62 -4.90 -3.40
C PHE A 412 -15.87 -5.63 -4.72
N ARG A 413 -16.77 -6.65 -4.75
CA ARG A 413 -17.21 -7.39 -5.95
C ARG A 413 -18.55 -6.94 -6.48
N ASN A 414 -19.16 -5.94 -5.88
CA ASN A 414 -20.43 -5.42 -6.38
C ASN A 414 -20.27 -4.96 -7.84
N PRO A 415 -21.22 -5.29 -8.74
CA PRO A 415 -21.12 -4.94 -10.15
C PRO A 415 -20.82 -3.47 -10.43
N GLU A 416 -21.35 -2.52 -9.65
CA GLU A 416 -21.07 -1.08 -9.78
C GLU A 416 -19.60 -0.76 -9.47
N VAL A 417 -19.04 -1.37 -8.41
CA VAL A 417 -17.62 -1.24 -8.03
C VAL A 417 -16.73 -1.81 -9.16
N VAL A 418 -17.05 -2.99 -9.65
CA VAL A 418 -16.30 -3.64 -10.73
C VAL A 418 -16.35 -2.81 -12.01
N ALA A 419 -17.51 -2.27 -12.36
CA ALA A 419 -17.70 -1.48 -13.57
C ALA A 419 -16.85 -0.21 -13.55
N VAL A 420 -16.85 0.55 -12.45
CA VAL A 420 -16.05 1.78 -12.35
C VAL A 420 -14.56 1.52 -12.25
N ASN A 421 -14.12 0.42 -11.61
CA ASN A 421 -12.71 0.02 -11.59
C ASN A 421 -12.19 -0.24 -13.02
N LYS A 422 -12.98 -0.96 -13.84
CA LYS A 422 -12.66 -1.20 -15.25
C LYS A 422 -12.67 0.08 -16.07
N PHE A 423 -13.70 0.92 -15.87
CA PHE A 423 -13.79 2.24 -16.47
C PHE A 423 -12.55 3.07 -16.22
N ARG A 424 -12.10 3.18 -14.96
CA ARG A 424 -10.89 3.92 -14.61
C ARG A 424 -9.67 3.46 -15.42
N LYS A 425 -9.50 2.15 -15.56
CA LYS A 425 -8.38 1.57 -16.32
C LYS A 425 -8.48 1.87 -17.82
N GLU A 426 -9.68 1.76 -18.38
CA GLU A 426 -9.94 1.99 -19.80
C GLU A 426 -9.84 3.46 -20.20
N MET A 427 -10.10 4.36 -19.25
CA MET A 427 -10.04 5.83 -19.43
C MET A 427 -8.66 6.42 -19.13
N ASP A 428 -7.59 5.62 -19.16
CA ASP A 428 -6.23 6.14 -18.94
C ASP A 428 -5.86 7.21 -19.97
N GLY A 429 -5.32 8.32 -19.49
CA GLY A 429 -4.96 9.45 -20.33
C GLY A 429 -6.11 10.39 -20.70
N GLU A 430 -7.37 9.96 -20.61
CA GLU A 430 -8.52 10.80 -20.96
C GLU A 430 -8.76 11.91 -19.92
N LYS A 431 -8.97 13.14 -20.39
CA LYS A 431 -9.21 14.30 -19.54
C LYS A 431 -10.61 14.25 -18.92
N GLU A 432 -10.68 14.50 -17.61
CA GLU A 432 -11.96 14.56 -16.92
C GLU A 432 -12.72 15.88 -17.20
N TYR A 433 -14.05 15.79 -17.13
CA TYR A 433 -14.95 16.90 -16.91
C TYR A 433 -16.06 16.46 -15.98
N ILE A 434 -16.56 17.40 -15.16
CA ILE A 434 -17.52 17.11 -14.09
C ILE A 434 -18.76 17.94 -14.34
N GLY A 435 -19.91 17.27 -14.35
CA GLY A 435 -21.23 17.88 -14.42
C GLY A 435 -22.08 17.46 -13.24
N THR A 436 -23.04 18.28 -12.88
CA THR A 436 -24.08 17.98 -11.90
C THR A 436 -25.45 18.38 -12.44
N ALA A 437 -26.51 17.66 -12.05
CA ALA A 437 -27.86 18.10 -12.28
C ALA A 437 -28.10 19.49 -11.62
N ALA A 438 -29.05 20.25 -12.11
CA ALA A 438 -29.32 21.61 -11.62
C ALA A 438 -29.69 21.66 -10.13
N ASP A 439 -30.33 20.62 -9.62
CA ASP A 439 -30.69 20.46 -8.20
C ASP A 439 -29.61 19.79 -7.35
N GLY A 440 -28.48 19.41 -8.00
CA GLY A 440 -27.36 18.73 -7.37
C GLY A 440 -27.57 17.23 -7.10
N SER A 441 -28.69 16.65 -7.49
CA SER A 441 -29.02 15.24 -7.21
C SER A 441 -28.19 14.23 -7.99
N VAL A 442 -27.58 14.63 -9.09
CA VAL A 442 -26.76 13.77 -9.96
C VAL A 442 -25.36 14.33 -10.12
N VAL A 443 -24.36 13.48 -10.01
CA VAL A 443 -22.96 13.73 -10.35
C VAL A 443 -22.62 12.93 -11.60
N ALA A 444 -22.00 13.56 -12.59
CA ALA A 444 -21.50 12.92 -13.79
C ALA A 444 -20.03 13.27 -14.02
N ILE A 445 -19.20 12.28 -14.23
CA ILE A 445 -17.76 12.41 -14.47
C ILE A 445 -17.45 11.81 -15.82
N GLY A 446 -17.27 12.68 -16.82
CA GLY A 446 -16.88 12.25 -18.16
C GLY A 446 -15.36 12.20 -18.34
N ARG A 447 -14.92 11.31 -19.20
CA ARG A 447 -13.51 11.09 -19.55
C ARG A 447 -13.32 11.23 -21.07
N GLY A 448 -12.83 12.40 -21.50
CA GLY A 448 -12.76 12.71 -22.92
C GLY A 448 -14.12 12.62 -23.60
N ASP A 449 -14.16 12.01 -24.78
CA ASP A 449 -15.36 11.62 -25.52
C ASP A 449 -15.66 10.09 -25.38
N LYS A 450 -14.92 9.40 -24.51
CA LYS A 450 -14.87 7.92 -24.46
C LYS A 450 -15.90 7.31 -23.52
N GLY A 451 -16.31 8.02 -22.49
CA GLY A 451 -17.26 7.47 -21.54
C GLY A 451 -17.55 8.38 -20.37
N MET A 452 -18.53 7.98 -19.57
CA MET A 452 -19.00 8.70 -18.40
C MET A 452 -19.43 7.75 -17.29
N ALA A 453 -19.08 8.12 -16.05
CA ALA A 453 -19.67 7.55 -14.85
C ALA A 453 -20.69 8.54 -14.28
N ILE A 454 -21.88 8.05 -13.95
CA ILE A 454 -23.02 8.87 -13.52
C ILE A 454 -23.54 8.30 -12.21
N VAL A 455 -23.85 9.16 -11.24
CA VAL A 455 -24.32 8.79 -9.90
C VAL A 455 -25.59 9.56 -9.57
N ASN A 456 -26.69 8.87 -9.38
CA ASN A 456 -27.89 9.43 -8.79
C ASN A 456 -27.79 9.32 -7.25
N LEU A 457 -27.60 10.45 -6.59
CA LEU A 457 -27.53 10.56 -5.13
C LEU A 457 -28.92 10.57 -4.47
N SER A 458 -29.97 10.87 -5.25
CA SER A 458 -31.34 11.01 -4.78
C SER A 458 -31.97 9.66 -4.45
N GLN A 459 -32.89 9.66 -3.48
CA GLN A 459 -33.77 8.54 -3.18
C GLN A 459 -34.99 8.48 -4.14
N GLN A 460 -35.00 9.30 -5.19
CA GLN A 460 -36.03 9.33 -6.20
C GLN A 460 -35.46 9.02 -7.56
N GLU A 461 -36.32 8.56 -8.46
CA GLU A 461 -36.02 8.50 -9.89
C GLU A 461 -35.74 9.91 -10.42
N VAL A 462 -34.71 10.05 -11.27
CA VAL A 462 -34.32 11.33 -11.87
C VAL A 462 -34.30 11.23 -13.39
N ALA A 463 -35.04 12.13 -14.04
CA ALA A 463 -34.90 12.34 -15.49
C ALA A 463 -33.62 13.15 -15.74
N LEU A 464 -32.55 12.47 -16.19
CA LEU A 464 -31.25 13.07 -16.50
C LEU A 464 -31.32 13.90 -17.76
N SER A 465 -30.75 15.11 -17.69
CA SER A 465 -30.38 15.92 -18.86
C SER A 465 -29.10 16.66 -18.50
N ILE A 466 -27.97 16.26 -19.04
CA ILE A 466 -26.66 16.78 -18.67
C ILE A 466 -25.74 16.93 -19.89
N ALA A 467 -24.84 17.91 -19.88
CA ALA A 467 -23.88 18.11 -20.94
C ALA A 467 -22.90 16.92 -21.05
N THR A 468 -22.62 16.49 -22.26
CA THR A 468 -21.67 15.43 -22.57
C THR A 468 -20.77 15.79 -23.75
N LYS A 469 -19.58 15.14 -23.80
CA LYS A 469 -18.68 15.19 -24.97
C LYS A 469 -18.74 13.90 -25.78
N MET A 470 -19.53 12.92 -25.35
CA MET A 470 -19.73 11.68 -26.08
C MET A 470 -20.42 11.97 -27.41
N ALA A 471 -20.13 11.20 -28.43
CA ALA A 471 -20.75 11.33 -29.73
C ALA A 471 -22.28 11.09 -29.64
N ASP A 472 -23.02 11.68 -30.58
CA ASP A 472 -24.46 11.38 -30.70
C ASP A 472 -24.68 9.89 -30.92
N GLY A 473 -25.61 9.31 -30.14
CA GLY A 473 -25.86 7.91 -30.16
C GLY A 473 -26.55 7.37 -28.92
N THR A 474 -26.67 6.07 -28.86
CA THR A 474 -27.27 5.33 -27.75
C THR A 474 -26.22 4.51 -27.05
N TYR A 475 -26.18 4.60 -25.73
CA TYR A 475 -25.21 3.94 -24.86
C TYR A 475 -25.96 3.11 -23.82
N THR A 476 -25.49 1.90 -23.58
CA THR A 476 -26.11 1.03 -22.57
C THR A 476 -25.18 0.91 -21.36
N ASP A 477 -25.73 1.17 -20.18
CA ASP A 477 -24.97 0.99 -18.94
C ASP A 477 -24.54 -0.47 -18.75
N ALA A 478 -23.32 -0.63 -18.28
CA ALA A 478 -22.65 -1.93 -18.15
C ALA A 478 -23.23 -2.83 -17.04
N VAL A 479 -23.96 -2.26 -16.07
CA VAL A 479 -24.44 -2.97 -14.87
C VAL A 479 -25.94 -3.24 -14.92
N HIS A 480 -26.75 -2.20 -15.17
CA HIS A 480 -28.21 -2.24 -15.07
C HIS A 480 -28.88 -2.35 -16.43
N GLY A 481 -28.11 -2.19 -17.51
CA GLY A 481 -28.67 -2.19 -18.86
C GLY A 481 -29.51 -0.94 -19.20
N THR A 482 -29.40 0.11 -18.39
CA THR A 482 -30.09 1.38 -18.62
C THR A 482 -29.58 2.02 -19.91
N VAL A 483 -30.50 2.49 -20.74
CA VAL A 483 -30.20 3.12 -22.01
C VAL A 483 -30.09 4.63 -21.85
N PHE A 484 -28.98 5.18 -22.32
CA PHE A 484 -28.68 6.61 -22.38
C PHE A 484 -28.68 7.06 -23.85
N THR A 485 -29.18 8.25 -24.10
CA THR A 485 -29.13 8.86 -25.45
C THR A 485 -28.35 10.16 -25.40
N ALA A 486 -27.31 10.26 -26.20
CA ALA A 486 -26.56 11.49 -26.45
C ALA A 486 -27.05 12.12 -27.75
N ALA A 487 -27.42 13.37 -27.73
CA ALA A 487 -27.79 14.16 -28.90
C ALA A 487 -27.46 15.63 -28.67
N ASP A 488 -26.85 16.27 -29.65
CA ASP A 488 -26.48 17.70 -29.59
C ASP A 488 -25.68 18.09 -28.35
N GLY A 489 -24.81 17.20 -27.88
CA GLY A 489 -23.97 17.42 -26.68
C GLY A 489 -24.72 17.30 -25.34
N ILE A 490 -25.93 16.77 -25.33
CA ILE A 490 -26.73 16.49 -24.13
C ILE A 490 -26.95 14.99 -23.99
N LEU A 491 -26.70 14.46 -22.79
CA LEU A 491 -26.99 13.08 -22.42
C LEU A 491 -28.30 13.04 -21.61
N THR A 492 -29.20 12.14 -22.02
CA THR A 492 -30.49 11.93 -21.37
C THR A 492 -30.69 10.48 -21.00
N ALA A 493 -31.36 10.23 -19.88
CA ALA A 493 -31.79 8.90 -19.40
C ALA A 493 -32.77 9.06 -18.23
N THR A 494 -33.39 7.97 -17.82
CA THR A 494 -34.08 7.86 -16.51
C THR A 494 -33.22 7.08 -15.54
N LEU A 495 -32.86 7.68 -14.42
CA LEU A 495 -31.96 7.12 -13.41
C LEU A 495 -32.75 6.61 -12.21
N ALA A 496 -32.55 5.35 -11.83
CA ALA A 496 -33.11 4.78 -10.62
C ALA A 496 -32.54 5.47 -9.34
N PRO A 497 -33.24 5.42 -8.20
CA PRO A 497 -32.80 5.98 -6.94
C PRO A 497 -31.46 5.37 -6.47
N GLU A 498 -30.57 6.20 -5.88
CA GLU A 498 -29.32 5.77 -5.25
C GLU A 498 -28.55 4.72 -6.07
N THR A 499 -28.37 4.97 -7.37
CA THR A 499 -27.78 4.05 -8.35
C THR A 499 -26.66 4.73 -9.12
N SER A 500 -25.65 3.97 -9.50
CA SER A 500 -24.57 4.45 -10.35
C SER A 500 -24.52 3.73 -11.69
N TYR A 501 -24.01 4.41 -12.71
CA TYR A 501 -23.99 3.95 -14.08
C TYR A 501 -22.62 4.21 -14.70
N VAL A 502 -22.20 3.31 -15.58
CA VAL A 502 -20.97 3.45 -16.38
C VAL A 502 -21.30 3.18 -17.83
N ILE A 503 -21.10 4.18 -18.67
CA ILE A 503 -21.30 4.14 -20.12
C ILE A 503 -20.01 4.47 -20.88
N LYS A 504 -19.84 3.85 -22.06
CA LYS A 504 -18.70 4.06 -22.94
C LYS A 504 -18.99 3.71 -24.39
#